data_97411b54c985cb327694e8c5d998037c
#
_entry.id   97411b54c985cb327694e8c5d998037c
#
_cell.length_a   1.000
_cell.length_b   1.000
_cell.length_c   1.000
_cell.angle_alpha   90.00
_cell.angle_beta   90.00
_cell.angle_gamma   90.00
#
_symmetry.space_group_name_H-M   'P 1'
#
loop_
_entity.id
_entity.type
_entity.pdbx_description
1 polymer ?
#
loop_
_entity_poly.entity_id
_entity_poly.type
_entity_poly.pdbx_seq_one_letter_code
_entity_poly.pdbx_strand_id
1 'polypeptide(L)'
;MAGVEEGVSLIDQYVANLRRELDFDPALSDRLADEVEDHLRDAVEADPAGPSIEAERRAVARFGLAREIAGQFAAESVDRQARRTWLTLLVAVVVTFVAMRLRIMWLDDSAAPALAPLVDRYGFLAALVVSAVGWFTVRRSLLAPAVCLVGLVASVAAGVVRAGLFDQGVPLLVLLAAAGEFALLGLLLIEVVNFGRRLRRTASFRGVSP
;
A
#
# COMPACT_ATOMS: atom_id res chain seq x y z
N MET A 1 41.32 10.67 36.50
CA MET A 1 40.55 9.86 35.53
C MET A 1 39.28 10.64 35.24
N ALA A 2 39.30 11.44 34.19
CA ALA A 2 38.10 12.16 33.71
C ALA A 2 37.29 11.17 32.83
N GLY A 3 36.08 10.83 33.27
CA GLY A 3 35.15 10.08 32.47
C GLY A 3 34.82 10.90 31.23
N VAL A 4 35.22 10.39 30.09
CA VAL A 4 34.69 10.84 28.80
C VAL A 4 33.23 10.46 28.82
N GLU A 5 32.34 11.43 29.10
CA GLU A 5 30.96 11.30 28.70
C GLU A 5 30.99 11.13 27.18
N GLU A 6 30.78 9.92 26.70
CA GLU A 6 30.49 9.64 25.28
C GLU A 6 29.21 10.40 24.96
N GLY A 7 29.37 11.66 24.59
CA GLY A 7 28.25 12.45 24.07
C GLY A 7 27.74 11.77 22.83
N VAL A 8 26.48 11.35 22.83
CA VAL A 8 25.79 10.75 21.66
C VAL A 8 26.03 11.67 20.47
N SER A 9 26.61 11.15 19.38
CA SER A 9 26.89 11.91 18.16
C SER A 9 25.65 12.64 17.66
N LEU A 10 25.81 13.84 17.13
CA LEU A 10 24.71 14.60 16.53
C LEU A 10 24.12 13.85 15.32
N ILE A 11 24.95 13.10 14.62
CA ILE A 11 24.51 12.23 13.51
C ILE A 11 23.60 11.13 14.06
N ASP A 12 24.00 10.44 15.14
CA ASP A 12 23.18 9.37 15.75
C ASP A 12 21.84 9.89 16.26
N GLN A 13 21.84 11.08 16.86
CA GLN A 13 20.60 11.73 17.28
C GLN A 13 19.69 12.08 16.10
N TYR A 14 20.27 12.56 14.99
CA TYR A 14 19.55 12.88 13.79
C TYR A 14 18.93 11.62 13.16
N VAL A 15 19.69 10.56 13.01
CA VAL A 15 19.25 9.26 12.48
C VAL A 15 18.15 8.64 13.37
N ALA A 16 18.30 8.71 14.69
CA ALA A 16 17.25 8.26 15.62
C ALA A 16 15.95 9.07 15.49
N ASN A 17 16.05 10.38 15.23
CA ASN A 17 14.89 11.22 14.96
C ASN A 17 14.24 10.84 13.63
N LEU A 18 15.05 10.63 12.58
CA LEU A 18 14.56 10.21 11.25
C LEU A 18 13.83 8.86 11.34
N ARG A 19 14.39 7.88 12.04
CA ARG A 19 13.73 6.58 12.27
C ARG A 19 12.39 6.73 13.00
N ARG A 20 12.28 7.64 13.94
CA ARG A 20 11.05 7.93 14.68
C ARG A 20 9.96 8.54 13.80
N GLU A 21 10.35 9.44 12.89
CA GLU A 21 9.42 10.02 11.92
C GLU A 21 8.94 9.00 10.88
N LEU A 22 9.73 7.97 10.59
CA LEU A 22 9.45 6.90 9.61
C LEU A 22 8.96 5.58 10.25
N ASP A 23 8.50 5.59 11.50
CA ASP A 23 8.05 4.39 12.25
C ASP A 23 6.94 3.58 11.55
N PHE A 24 6.21 4.23 10.62
CA PHE A 24 5.12 3.63 9.85
C PHE A 24 5.59 2.71 8.71
N ASP A 25 6.85 2.78 8.30
CA ASP A 25 7.45 1.95 7.25
C ASP A 25 8.88 1.53 7.67
N PRO A 26 9.01 0.43 8.46
CA PRO A 26 10.31 0.01 8.97
C PRO A 26 11.37 -0.22 7.88
N ALA A 27 10.96 -0.82 6.75
CA ALA A 27 11.89 -1.10 5.65
C ALA A 27 12.40 0.19 4.97
N LEU A 28 11.56 1.22 4.87
CA LEU A 28 11.97 2.54 4.40
C LEU A 28 12.84 3.23 5.45
N SER A 29 12.46 3.13 6.72
CA SER A 29 13.17 3.72 7.86
C SER A 29 14.62 3.23 7.94
N ASP A 30 14.83 1.92 7.91
CA ASP A 30 16.17 1.33 8.02
C ASP A 30 17.03 1.75 6.82
N ARG A 31 16.54 1.56 5.60
CA ARG A 31 17.30 1.91 4.39
C ARG A 31 17.66 3.40 4.34
N LEU A 32 16.70 4.29 4.67
CA LEU A 32 16.95 5.72 4.62
C LEU A 32 17.85 6.19 5.76
N ALA A 33 17.73 5.58 6.93
CA ALA A 33 18.59 5.87 8.06
C ALA A 33 20.05 5.55 7.75
N ASP A 34 20.30 4.39 7.18
CA ASP A 34 21.66 3.95 6.80
C ASP A 34 22.24 4.87 5.71
N GLU A 35 21.45 5.17 4.67
CA GLU A 35 21.88 6.07 3.57
C GLU A 35 22.18 7.49 4.07
N VAL A 36 21.35 8.03 4.96
CA VAL A 36 21.55 9.37 5.54
C VAL A 36 22.74 9.39 6.49
N GLU A 37 22.93 8.34 7.29
CA GLU A 37 24.06 8.20 8.18
C GLU A 37 25.39 8.22 7.40
N ASP A 38 25.48 7.44 6.32
CA ASP A 38 26.66 7.41 5.46
C ASP A 38 26.93 8.79 4.84
N HIS A 39 25.93 9.45 4.27
CA HIS A 39 26.07 10.80 3.71
C HIS A 39 26.51 11.86 4.73
N LEU A 40 26.00 11.78 5.96
CA LEU A 40 26.40 12.72 7.00
C LEU A 40 27.85 12.46 7.46
N ARG A 41 28.26 11.21 7.56
CA ARG A 41 29.67 10.85 7.88
C ARG A 41 30.63 11.27 6.79
N ASP A 42 30.29 11.02 5.52
CA ASP A 42 31.07 11.48 4.37
C ASP A 42 31.22 13.02 4.39
N ALA A 43 30.15 13.75 4.70
CA ALA A 43 30.18 15.20 4.79
C ALA A 43 31.06 15.72 5.93
N VAL A 44 31.17 14.99 7.04
CA VAL A 44 32.05 15.30 8.17
C VAL A 44 33.50 15.01 7.81
N GLU A 45 33.78 13.89 7.13
CA GLU A 45 35.14 13.53 6.69
C GLU A 45 35.68 14.53 5.65
N ALA A 46 34.79 15.03 4.77
CA ALA A 46 35.14 16.03 3.76
C ALA A 46 35.22 17.47 4.29
N ASP A 47 34.98 17.70 5.60
CA ASP A 47 35.01 19.06 6.18
C ASP A 47 36.45 19.60 6.21
N PRO A 48 36.70 20.81 5.67
CA PRO A 48 38.06 21.39 5.63
C PRO A 48 38.70 21.56 7.01
N ALA A 49 37.91 21.68 8.07
CA ALA A 49 38.42 21.80 9.44
C ALA A 49 38.70 20.43 10.11
N GLY A 50 38.47 19.33 9.38
CA GLY A 50 38.60 17.97 9.89
C GLY A 50 37.35 17.49 10.69
N PRO A 51 37.29 16.19 10.99
CA PRO A 51 36.20 15.59 11.76
C PRO A 51 36.12 16.18 13.16
N SER A 52 34.97 16.75 13.50
CA SER A 52 34.72 17.37 14.80
C SER A 52 33.19 17.50 15.03
N ILE A 53 32.80 17.75 16.28
CA ILE A 53 31.39 17.99 16.62
C ILE A 53 30.81 19.22 15.89
N GLU A 54 31.66 20.20 15.56
CA GLU A 54 31.26 21.35 14.76
C GLU A 54 31.08 20.99 13.27
N ALA A 55 31.86 20.03 12.75
CA ALA A 55 31.66 19.49 11.42
C ALA A 55 30.35 18.68 11.35
N GLU A 56 30.03 17.86 12.37
CA GLU A 56 28.73 17.18 12.46
C GLU A 56 27.57 18.18 12.48
N ARG A 57 27.68 19.24 13.29
CA ARG A 57 26.68 20.30 13.37
C ARG A 57 26.45 20.97 12.00
N ARG A 58 27.50 21.29 11.27
CA ARG A 58 27.40 21.86 9.93
C ARG A 58 26.79 20.88 8.94
N ALA A 59 27.17 19.60 8.98
CA ALA A 59 26.64 18.57 8.13
C ALA A 59 25.10 18.41 8.33
N VAL A 60 24.66 18.23 9.59
CA VAL A 60 23.25 18.12 9.95
C VAL A 60 22.47 19.39 9.58
N ALA A 61 23.02 20.58 9.84
CA ALA A 61 22.38 21.85 9.48
C ALA A 61 22.19 22.03 7.96
N ARG A 62 23.12 21.55 7.14
CA ARG A 62 22.99 21.57 5.66
C ARG A 62 22.01 20.53 5.13
N PHE A 63 21.89 19.40 5.83
CA PHE A 63 21.03 18.32 5.42
C PHE A 63 19.54 18.68 5.61
N GLY A 64 19.24 19.51 6.60
CA GLY A 64 17.88 19.99 6.89
C GLY A 64 17.21 19.23 8.03
N LEU A 65 15.93 19.50 8.26
CA LEU A 65 15.18 18.87 9.35
C LEU A 65 14.82 17.43 9.01
N ALA A 66 15.07 16.49 9.93
CA ALA A 66 14.72 15.08 9.77
C ALA A 66 13.26 14.87 9.36
N ARG A 67 12.35 15.70 9.88
CA ARG A 67 10.93 15.67 9.54
C ARG A 67 10.64 16.06 8.09
N GLU A 68 11.35 17.02 7.51
CA GLU A 68 11.17 17.44 6.12
C GLU A 68 11.64 16.33 5.18
N ILE A 69 12.79 15.75 5.45
CA ILE A 69 13.33 14.60 4.71
C ILE A 69 12.36 13.41 4.81
N ALA A 70 11.93 13.05 6.01
CA ALA A 70 10.94 12.00 6.22
C ALA A 70 9.64 12.26 5.44
N GLY A 71 9.17 13.51 5.40
CA GLY A 71 7.97 13.91 4.67
C GLY A 71 8.08 13.72 3.14
N GLN A 72 9.24 14.03 2.56
CA GLN A 72 9.49 13.84 1.12
C GLN A 72 9.48 12.36 0.76
N PHE A 73 10.20 11.52 1.50
CA PHE A 73 10.26 10.08 1.27
C PHE A 73 8.94 9.38 1.60
N ALA A 74 8.20 9.86 2.60
CA ALA A 74 6.86 9.39 2.90
C ALA A 74 5.89 9.62 1.73
N ALA A 75 5.97 10.78 1.07
CA ALA A 75 5.13 11.08 -0.10
C ALA A 75 5.44 10.14 -1.28
N GLU A 76 6.73 9.85 -1.52
CA GLU A 76 7.14 8.89 -2.55
C GLU A 76 6.69 7.45 -2.23
N SER A 77 6.79 7.05 -0.96
CA SER A 77 6.33 5.73 -0.51
C SER A 77 4.83 5.52 -0.72
N VAL A 78 4.02 6.58 -0.52
CA VAL A 78 2.57 6.57 -0.80
C VAL A 78 2.29 6.38 -2.29
N ASP A 79 3.02 7.06 -3.16
CA ASP A 79 2.82 6.93 -4.62
C ASP A 79 3.20 5.53 -5.11
N ARG A 80 4.27 4.95 -4.57
CA ARG A 80 4.68 3.56 -4.88
C ARG A 80 3.63 2.56 -4.40
N GLN A 81 3.12 2.73 -3.18
CA GLN A 81 2.05 1.89 -2.63
C GLN A 81 0.75 2.05 -3.42
N ALA A 82 0.38 3.28 -3.78
CA ALA A 82 -0.80 3.53 -4.61
C ALA A 82 -0.71 2.78 -5.94
N ARG A 83 0.43 2.86 -6.63
CA ARG A 83 0.66 2.14 -7.89
C ARG A 83 0.52 0.63 -7.71
N ARG A 84 1.07 0.07 -6.63
CA ARG A 84 0.96 -1.35 -6.31
C ARG A 84 -0.50 -1.75 -6.04
N THR A 85 -1.21 -0.99 -5.23
CA THR A 85 -2.64 -1.24 -4.92
C THR A 85 -3.48 -1.22 -6.19
N TRP A 86 -3.27 -0.24 -7.08
CA TRP A 86 -3.99 -0.17 -8.34
C TRP A 86 -3.67 -1.32 -9.29
N LEU A 87 -2.41 -1.76 -9.35
CA LEU A 87 -2.03 -2.93 -10.13
C LEU A 87 -2.71 -4.19 -9.60
N THR A 88 -2.71 -4.40 -8.30
CA THR A 88 -3.40 -5.54 -7.66
C THR A 88 -4.90 -5.50 -7.92
N LEU A 89 -5.52 -4.32 -7.88
CA LEU A 89 -6.93 -4.12 -8.26
C LEU A 89 -7.19 -4.53 -9.71
N LEU A 90 -6.35 -4.08 -10.64
CA LEU A 90 -6.50 -4.44 -12.06
C LEU A 90 -6.40 -5.95 -12.26
N VAL A 91 -5.42 -6.60 -11.63
CA VAL A 91 -5.27 -8.05 -11.68
C VAL A 91 -6.50 -8.74 -11.11
N ALA A 92 -7.02 -8.27 -9.96
CA ALA A 92 -8.23 -8.81 -9.34
C ALA A 92 -9.44 -8.70 -10.26
N VAL A 93 -9.64 -7.56 -10.92
CA VAL A 93 -10.73 -7.37 -11.91
C VAL A 93 -10.60 -8.35 -13.07
N VAL A 94 -9.40 -8.52 -13.62
CA VAL A 94 -9.18 -9.45 -14.74
C VAL A 94 -9.43 -10.90 -14.31
N VAL A 95 -8.91 -11.32 -13.16
CA VAL A 95 -9.11 -12.68 -12.64
C VAL A 95 -10.58 -12.95 -12.37
N THR A 96 -11.29 -12.01 -11.73
CA THR A 96 -12.73 -12.14 -11.48
C THR A 96 -13.52 -12.24 -12.79
N PHE A 97 -13.14 -11.47 -13.83
CA PHE A 97 -13.75 -11.57 -15.14
C PHE A 97 -13.58 -12.95 -15.76
N VAL A 98 -12.36 -13.49 -15.75
CA VAL A 98 -12.07 -14.82 -16.29
C VAL A 98 -12.83 -15.89 -15.52
N ALA A 99 -12.82 -15.84 -14.18
CA ALA A 99 -13.54 -16.79 -13.35
C ALA A 99 -15.07 -16.73 -13.55
N MET A 100 -15.63 -15.52 -13.75
CA MET A 100 -17.04 -15.34 -14.09
C MET A 100 -17.36 -16.00 -15.45
N ARG A 101 -16.50 -15.81 -16.46
CA ARG A 101 -16.66 -16.45 -17.77
C ARG A 101 -16.60 -17.97 -17.69
N LEU A 102 -15.66 -18.52 -16.92
CA LEU A 102 -15.55 -19.97 -16.70
C LEU A 102 -16.81 -20.52 -16.02
N ARG A 103 -17.32 -19.82 -14.99
CA ARG A 103 -18.57 -20.22 -14.31
C ARG A 103 -19.76 -20.28 -15.25
N ILE A 104 -19.95 -19.27 -16.09
CA ILE A 104 -21.06 -19.24 -17.06
C ILE A 104 -20.98 -20.41 -18.07
N MET A 105 -19.78 -20.85 -18.41
CA MET A 105 -19.58 -21.99 -19.33
C MET A 105 -19.88 -23.34 -18.68
N TRP A 106 -19.79 -23.46 -17.34
CA TRP A 106 -19.87 -24.72 -16.60
C TRP A 106 -21.17 -24.90 -15.81
N LEU A 107 -21.96 -23.85 -15.64
CA LEU A 107 -23.19 -23.87 -14.84
C LEU A 107 -24.41 -23.74 -15.71
N ASP A 108 -25.39 -24.60 -15.44
CA ASP A 108 -26.72 -24.46 -16.01
C ASP A 108 -27.51 -23.39 -15.24
N ASP A 109 -27.92 -22.35 -15.94
CA ASP A 109 -28.47 -21.10 -15.39
C ASP A 109 -29.91 -21.23 -14.81
N SER A 110 -30.47 -22.45 -14.79
CA SER A 110 -31.90 -22.71 -14.55
C SER A 110 -32.35 -22.49 -13.09
N ALA A 111 -31.43 -22.46 -12.13
CA ALA A 111 -31.76 -22.38 -10.69
C ALA A 111 -31.32 -21.10 -9.96
N ALA A 112 -30.77 -20.11 -10.66
CA ALA A 112 -30.22 -18.91 -10.02
C ALA A 112 -31.31 -17.93 -9.59
N PRO A 113 -31.21 -17.30 -8.39
CA PRO A 113 -32.09 -16.20 -8.00
C PRO A 113 -32.05 -15.07 -9.04
N ALA A 114 -33.20 -14.49 -9.40
CA ALA A 114 -33.33 -13.50 -10.47
C ALA A 114 -32.41 -12.26 -10.32
N LEU A 115 -32.03 -11.92 -9.11
CA LEU A 115 -31.15 -10.77 -8.82
C LEU A 115 -29.65 -11.10 -8.92
N ALA A 116 -29.24 -12.36 -8.77
CA ALA A 116 -27.81 -12.73 -8.76
C ALA A 116 -27.08 -12.39 -10.06
N PRO A 117 -27.63 -12.62 -11.28
CA PRO A 117 -26.99 -12.21 -12.52
C PRO A 117 -26.85 -10.70 -12.68
N LEU A 118 -27.79 -9.92 -12.17
CA LEU A 118 -27.74 -8.46 -12.19
C LEU A 118 -26.65 -7.94 -11.28
N VAL A 119 -26.59 -8.42 -10.03
CA VAL A 119 -25.59 -8.02 -9.05
C VAL A 119 -24.18 -8.39 -9.54
N ASP A 120 -23.99 -9.60 -10.05
CA ASP A 120 -22.73 -10.06 -10.60
C ASP A 120 -22.27 -9.15 -11.75
N ARG A 121 -23.13 -8.90 -12.74
CA ARG A 121 -22.80 -8.06 -13.90
C ARG A 121 -22.56 -6.60 -13.52
N TYR A 122 -23.44 -5.98 -12.74
CA TYR A 122 -23.33 -4.56 -12.40
C TYR A 122 -22.24 -4.30 -11.35
N GLY A 123 -22.05 -5.19 -10.39
CA GLY A 123 -20.95 -5.12 -9.42
C GLY A 123 -19.60 -5.17 -10.12
N PHE A 124 -19.44 -6.08 -11.09
CA PHE A 124 -18.23 -6.18 -11.90
C PHE A 124 -18.00 -4.93 -12.76
N LEU A 125 -19.03 -4.44 -13.46
CA LEU A 125 -18.91 -3.23 -14.28
C LEU A 125 -18.57 -2.00 -13.43
N ALA A 126 -19.18 -1.86 -12.26
CA ALA A 126 -18.84 -0.78 -11.33
C ALA A 126 -17.38 -0.87 -10.89
N ALA A 127 -16.89 -2.06 -10.51
CA ALA A 127 -15.49 -2.26 -10.15
C ALA A 127 -14.55 -1.94 -11.30
N LEU A 128 -14.86 -2.36 -12.52
CA LEU A 128 -14.07 -2.08 -13.71
C LEU A 128 -13.98 -0.57 -13.99
N VAL A 129 -15.11 0.14 -13.99
CA VAL A 129 -15.16 1.59 -14.25
C VAL A 129 -14.42 2.35 -13.17
N VAL A 130 -14.65 2.02 -11.89
CA VAL A 130 -13.97 2.67 -10.77
C VAL A 130 -12.46 2.40 -10.81
N SER A 131 -12.03 1.18 -11.16
CA SER A 131 -10.60 0.86 -11.34
C SER A 131 -9.97 1.69 -12.45
N ALA A 132 -10.60 1.75 -13.61
CA ALA A 132 -10.10 2.49 -14.76
C ALA A 132 -10.03 4.00 -14.47
N VAL A 133 -11.11 4.59 -13.97
CA VAL A 133 -11.16 6.02 -13.62
C VAL A 133 -10.19 6.33 -12.49
N GLY A 134 -10.15 5.51 -11.45
CA GLY A 134 -9.27 5.71 -10.30
C GLY A 134 -7.78 5.66 -10.67
N TRP A 135 -7.40 4.77 -11.58
CA TRP A 135 -6.04 4.70 -12.10
C TRP A 135 -5.57 6.04 -12.71
N PHE A 136 -6.44 6.71 -13.46
CA PHE A 136 -6.07 7.93 -14.18
C PHE A 136 -6.25 9.21 -13.35
N THR A 137 -7.26 9.26 -12.47
CA THR A 137 -7.69 10.54 -11.85
C THR A 137 -7.40 10.65 -10.37
N VAL A 138 -7.52 9.57 -9.57
CA VAL A 138 -7.60 9.67 -8.10
C VAL A 138 -6.63 8.70 -7.43
N ARG A 139 -5.33 8.82 -7.75
CA ARG A 139 -4.30 7.91 -7.24
C ARG A 139 -4.14 7.91 -5.71
N ARG A 140 -4.52 9.01 -5.04
CA ARG A 140 -4.34 9.20 -3.59
C ARG A 140 -5.63 9.11 -2.78
N SER A 141 -6.73 8.68 -3.39
CA SER A 141 -8.01 8.52 -2.69
C SER A 141 -8.22 7.07 -2.25
N LEU A 142 -8.63 6.88 -0.99
CA LEU A 142 -9.07 5.57 -0.47
C LEU A 142 -10.45 5.16 -0.95
N LEU A 143 -11.28 6.11 -1.34
CA LEU A 143 -12.68 5.86 -1.70
C LEU A 143 -12.76 4.97 -2.95
N ALA A 144 -11.94 5.26 -3.97
CA ALA A 144 -11.97 4.53 -5.22
C ALA A 144 -11.58 3.04 -5.06
N PRO A 145 -10.44 2.67 -4.45
CA PRO A 145 -10.12 1.26 -4.22
C PRO A 145 -11.08 0.56 -3.27
N ALA A 146 -11.67 1.26 -2.29
CA ALA A 146 -12.69 0.70 -1.40
C ALA A 146 -13.99 0.38 -2.15
N VAL A 147 -14.48 1.28 -2.99
CA VAL A 147 -15.68 1.04 -3.84
C VAL A 147 -15.44 -0.10 -4.80
N CYS A 148 -14.26 -0.16 -5.42
CA CYS A 148 -13.88 -1.26 -6.31
C CYS A 148 -13.87 -2.60 -5.56
N LEU A 149 -13.28 -2.66 -4.37
CA LEU A 149 -13.26 -3.85 -3.53
C LEU A 149 -14.68 -4.31 -3.18
N VAL A 150 -15.56 -3.39 -2.77
CA VAL A 150 -16.98 -3.72 -2.45
C VAL A 150 -17.69 -4.29 -3.68
N GLY A 151 -17.49 -3.68 -4.85
CA GLY A 151 -18.07 -4.17 -6.11
C GLY A 151 -17.60 -5.59 -6.47
N LEU A 152 -16.30 -5.86 -6.31
CA LEU A 152 -15.72 -7.20 -6.54
C LEU A 152 -16.23 -8.23 -5.52
N VAL A 153 -16.31 -7.88 -4.24
CA VAL A 153 -16.86 -8.76 -3.20
C VAL A 153 -18.31 -9.10 -3.51
N ALA A 154 -19.13 -8.10 -3.88
CA ALA A 154 -20.52 -8.32 -4.26
C ALA A 154 -20.65 -9.24 -5.49
N SER A 155 -19.81 -9.03 -6.52
CA SER A 155 -19.78 -9.86 -7.72
C SER A 155 -19.39 -11.31 -7.40
N VAL A 156 -18.32 -11.51 -6.62
CA VAL A 156 -17.88 -12.87 -6.22
C VAL A 156 -18.94 -13.56 -5.36
N ALA A 157 -19.53 -12.86 -4.38
CA ALA A 157 -20.59 -13.41 -3.53
C ALA A 157 -21.82 -13.83 -4.36
N ALA A 158 -22.26 -12.97 -5.28
CA ALA A 158 -23.35 -13.31 -6.20
C ALA A 158 -23.00 -14.53 -7.09
N GLY A 159 -21.76 -14.60 -7.56
CA GLY A 159 -21.26 -15.71 -8.34
C GLY A 159 -21.19 -17.03 -7.55
N VAL A 160 -20.84 -16.99 -6.27
CA VAL A 160 -20.84 -18.14 -5.35
C VAL A 160 -22.25 -18.67 -5.12
N VAL A 161 -23.21 -17.76 -4.86
CA VAL A 161 -24.63 -18.11 -4.68
C VAL A 161 -25.20 -18.74 -5.96
N ARG A 162 -24.89 -18.13 -7.10
CA ARG A 162 -25.34 -18.63 -8.41
C ARG A 162 -24.73 -19.99 -8.78
N ALA A 163 -23.51 -20.23 -8.35
CA ALA A 163 -22.81 -21.51 -8.59
C ALA A 163 -23.33 -22.64 -7.70
N GLY A 164 -24.25 -22.38 -6.75
CA GLY A 164 -24.69 -23.40 -5.81
C GLY A 164 -23.52 -24.09 -5.07
N LEU A 165 -22.49 -23.32 -4.68
CA LEU A 165 -21.26 -23.87 -4.08
C LEU A 165 -21.52 -24.68 -2.80
N PHE A 166 -22.72 -24.53 -2.23
CA PHE A 166 -23.18 -25.27 -1.05
C PHE A 166 -23.96 -26.55 -1.41
N ASP A 167 -24.22 -26.80 -2.71
CA ASP A 167 -24.93 -27.96 -3.18
C ASP A 167 -23.98 -29.16 -3.39
N GLN A 168 -24.50 -30.37 -3.28
CA GLN A 168 -23.71 -31.58 -3.48
C GLN A 168 -23.40 -31.76 -4.97
N GLY A 169 -22.13 -32.04 -5.30
CA GLY A 169 -21.70 -32.36 -6.65
C GLY A 169 -21.02 -31.26 -7.45
N VAL A 170 -20.67 -30.13 -6.80
CA VAL A 170 -19.93 -29.05 -7.45
C VAL A 170 -18.54 -29.54 -7.94
N PRO A 171 -18.13 -29.29 -9.19
CA PRO A 171 -16.82 -29.68 -9.68
C PRO A 171 -15.68 -29.06 -8.86
N LEU A 172 -14.65 -29.85 -8.57
CA LEU A 172 -13.47 -29.38 -7.80
C LEU A 172 -12.84 -28.13 -8.41
N LEU A 173 -12.85 -28.01 -9.75
CA LEU A 173 -12.31 -26.83 -10.44
C LEU A 173 -13.04 -25.53 -10.08
N VAL A 174 -14.37 -25.58 -9.90
CA VAL A 174 -15.19 -24.43 -9.50
C VAL A 174 -14.88 -24.03 -8.06
N LEU A 175 -14.68 -25.02 -7.17
CA LEU A 175 -14.27 -24.78 -5.78
C LEU A 175 -12.89 -24.13 -5.71
N LEU A 176 -11.92 -24.62 -6.47
CA LEU A 176 -10.57 -24.05 -6.53
C LEU A 176 -10.58 -22.62 -7.11
N ALA A 177 -11.38 -22.37 -8.14
CA ALA A 177 -11.54 -21.03 -8.70
C ALA A 177 -12.13 -20.06 -7.65
N ALA A 178 -13.18 -20.46 -6.94
CA ALA A 178 -13.77 -19.65 -5.87
C ALA A 178 -12.79 -19.38 -4.72
N ALA A 179 -12.05 -20.40 -4.29
CA ALA A 179 -11.01 -20.24 -3.26
C ALA A 179 -9.92 -19.26 -3.72
N GLY A 180 -9.50 -19.32 -4.98
CA GLY A 180 -8.54 -18.38 -5.57
C GLY A 180 -9.06 -16.94 -5.59
N GLU A 181 -10.35 -16.75 -5.93
CA GLU A 181 -10.99 -15.42 -5.90
C GLU A 181 -11.06 -14.85 -4.47
N PHE A 182 -11.44 -15.65 -3.48
CA PHE A 182 -11.46 -15.22 -2.07
C PHE A 182 -10.05 -14.89 -1.56
N ALA A 183 -9.04 -15.68 -1.91
CA ALA A 183 -7.65 -15.39 -1.56
C ALA A 183 -7.18 -14.05 -2.17
N LEU A 184 -7.52 -13.81 -3.42
CA LEU A 184 -7.20 -12.55 -4.11
C LEU A 184 -7.91 -11.35 -3.48
N LEU A 185 -9.19 -11.49 -3.13
CA LEU A 185 -9.92 -10.45 -2.41
C LEU A 185 -9.33 -10.18 -1.02
N GLY A 186 -8.87 -11.21 -0.32
CA GLY A 186 -8.16 -11.07 0.95
C GLY A 186 -6.85 -10.29 0.81
N LEU A 187 -6.04 -10.61 -0.20
CA LEU A 187 -4.83 -9.86 -0.51
C LEU A 187 -5.13 -8.40 -0.85
N LEU A 188 -6.16 -8.17 -1.65
CA LEU A 188 -6.60 -6.82 -2.02
C LEU A 188 -7.06 -6.02 -0.81
N LEU A 189 -7.79 -6.63 0.12
CA LEU A 189 -8.20 -5.99 1.37
C LEU A 189 -6.98 -5.56 2.19
N ILE A 190 -5.97 -6.41 2.32
CA ILE A 190 -4.72 -6.11 3.02
C ILE A 190 -4.02 -4.91 2.36
N GLU A 191 -3.92 -4.89 1.03
CA GLU A 191 -3.31 -3.78 0.29
C GLU A 191 -4.07 -2.46 0.47
N VAL A 192 -5.40 -2.48 0.42
CA VAL A 192 -6.24 -1.28 0.65
C VAL A 192 -6.09 -0.76 2.08
N VAL A 193 -6.06 -1.65 3.07
CA VAL A 193 -5.86 -1.28 4.48
C VAL A 193 -4.46 -0.67 4.69
N ASN A 194 -3.42 -1.29 4.13
CA ASN A 194 -2.06 -0.78 4.24
C ASN A 194 -1.91 0.58 3.55
N PHE A 195 -2.51 0.74 2.37
CA PHE A 195 -2.57 2.03 1.68
C PHE A 195 -3.27 3.10 2.53
N GLY A 196 -4.38 2.74 3.17
CA GLY A 196 -5.11 3.64 4.07
C GLY A 196 -4.32 4.06 5.29
N ARG A 197 -3.59 3.14 5.90
CA ARG A 197 -2.71 3.45 7.05
C ARG A 197 -1.61 4.44 6.63
N ARG A 198 -0.96 4.22 5.49
CA ARG A 198 0.08 5.12 4.97
C ARG A 198 -0.47 6.50 4.63
N LEU A 199 -1.63 6.59 3.98
CA LEU A 199 -2.28 7.87 3.67
C LEU A 199 -2.61 8.69 4.92
N ARG A 200 -3.14 8.05 5.97
CA ARG A 200 -3.48 8.74 7.22
C ARG A 200 -2.23 9.31 7.91
N ARG A 201 -1.14 8.55 7.95
CA ARG A 201 0.12 8.99 8.56
C ARG A 201 0.81 10.08 7.75
N THR A 202 0.83 9.99 6.42
CA THR A 202 1.40 11.06 5.58
C THR A 202 0.59 12.35 5.61
N ALA A 203 -0.71 12.29 5.91
CA ALA A 203 -1.53 13.49 6.10
C ALA A 203 -1.07 14.31 7.32
N SER A 204 -0.52 13.67 8.36
CA SER A 204 0.00 14.36 9.54
C SER A 204 1.25 15.22 9.26
N PHE A 205 2.03 14.88 8.24
CA PHE A 205 3.18 15.70 7.81
C PHE A 205 2.76 16.98 7.07
N ARG A 206 1.60 16.97 6.39
CA ARG A 206 1.09 18.13 5.63
C ARG A 206 0.40 19.18 6.50
N GLY A 207 -0.09 18.79 7.68
CA GLY A 207 -0.82 19.69 8.59
C GLY A 207 0.04 20.66 9.39
N VAL A 208 1.35 20.69 9.17
CA VAL A 208 2.34 21.51 9.92
C VAL A 208 3.23 22.29 8.93
N SER A 209 2.66 22.84 7.88
CA SER A 209 3.33 23.95 7.19
C SER A 209 3.01 25.25 7.93
N PRO A 210 4.03 26.06 8.27
CA PRO A 210 3.85 27.34 8.95
C PRO A 210 3.11 28.32 8.09
#